data_2e88bf97d2b9227acde46a8c08933c09
#
_entry.id   2e88bf97d2b9227acde46a8c08933c09
#
_cell.length_a   1.000
_cell.length_b   1.000
_cell.length_c   1.000
_cell.angle_alpha   90.00
_cell.angle_beta   90.00
_cell.angle_gamma   90.00
#
_symmetry.space_group_name_H-M   'P 1'
#
loop_
_entity.id
_entity.type
_entity.pdbx_description
1 polymer ?
#
loop_
_entity_poly.entity_id
_entity_poly.type
_entity_poly.pdbx_seq_one_letter_code
_entity_poly.pdbx_strand_id
1 'polypeptide(L)'
;MVDINKNPRSWSGKFWKKNNISEVLKEVVQPDEVDVSSIQMHDTLNPLIWDENENIKPDVRKILLLNAKKFIEYSDMENLNFNDILLIGSMANYNYSENSDLDIHIIIDFEQISNNEEFVGDYLKLKKTLWNERLPIQVKGHDVEMYYENNEVTRYSSGAFSLIKNMWIRKPTKKIINVDSSDVQLKAADLMNAIDDLESNLDSSDFTKKYNELRDKIKKYRQSGLEKGGEFSSENLVFKVIRNAGYIEKLYELNNQYLTQELSLDEYLNPEL
;
A
#
# COMPACT_ATOMS: atom_id res chain seq x y z
N MET A 1 -19.25 -30.82 12.65
CA MET A 1 -17.88 -30.52 12.16
C MET A 1 -17.96 -29.21 11.40
N VAL A 2 -17.49 -28.13 11.97
CA VAL A 2 -17.44 -26.83 11.31
C VAL A 2 -16.13 -26.77 10.55
N ASP A 3 -16.20 -26.53 9.26
CA ASP A 3 -15.03 -26.43 8.37
C ASP A 3 -14.27 -25.14 8.70
N ILE A 4 -13.14 -25.28 9.38
CA ILE A 4 -12.30 -24.18 9.86
C ILE A 4 -11.51 -23.46 8.74
N ASN A 5 -11.65 -23.90 7.49
CA ASN A 5 -10.94 -23.32 6.34
C ASN A 5 -11.68 -22.17 5.63
N LYS A 6 -12.83 -21.71 6.16
CA LYS A 6 -13.64 -20.67 5.48
C LYS A 6 -13.82 -19.36 6.23
N ASN A 7 -13.08 -19.11 7.32
CA ASN A 7 -13.21 -17.82 8.00
C ASN A 7 -11.86 -17.24 8.43
N PRO A 8 -11.24 -16.38 7.61
CA PRO A 8 -9.98 -15.74 7.93
C PRO A 8 -10.06 -14.76 9.12
N ARG A 9 -11.26 -14.53 9.70
CA ARG A 9 -11.45 -13.61 10.83
C ARG A 9 -11.49 -14.26 12.21
N SER A 10 -11.29 -15.55 12.32
CA SER A 10 -11.24 -16.24 13.62
C SER A 10 -9.80 -16.57 14.04
N TRP A 11 -8.94 -15.58 14.04
CA TRP A 11 -7.72 -15.65 14.85
C TRP A 11 -8.08 -15.37 16.32
N SER A 12 -8.82 -16.27 16.93
CA SER A 12 -8.85 -16.38 18.40
C SER A 12 -7.49 -16.96 18.79
N GLY A 13 -6.67 -16.15 19.47
CA GLY A 13 -5.33 -16.49 19.92
C GLY A 13 -5.28 -17.81 20.67
N LYS A 14 -5.02 -18.88 19.96
CA LYS A 14 -4.46 -20.10 20.55
C LYS A 14 -2.97 -19.94 20.54
N PHE A 15 -2.45 -19.41 21.63
CA PHE A 15 -1.02 -19.51 21.93
C PHE A 15 -0.62 -20.98 21.85
N TRP A 16 0.25 -21.28 20.91
CA TRP A 16 0.94 -22.54 20.87
C TRP A 16 1.86 -22.58 22.08
N LYS A 17 1.58 -23.50 23.03
CA LYS A 17 2.56 -23.82 24.07
C LYS A 17 3.88 -24.12 23.38
N LYS A 18 4.95 -23.44 23.80
CA LYS A 18 6.33 -23.78 23.47
C LYS A 18 6.58 -25.25 23.89
N ASN A 19 6.26 -26.18 23.01
CA ASN A 19 6.90 -27.49 23.08
C ASN A 19 8.24 -27.30 22.36
N ASN A 20 9.33 -27.62 23.07
CA ASN A 20 10.68 -27.74 22.56
C ASN A 20 10.72 -28.66 21.34
N ILE A 21 10.39 -28.14 20.19
CA ILE A 21 10.79 -28.70 18.91
C ILE A 21 11.89 -27.77 18.45
N SER A 22 13.12 -28.26 18.63
CA SER A 22 14.34 -27.87 17.94
C SER A 22 14.10 -26.93 16.80
N GLU A 23 14.90 -25.85 16.76
CA GLU A 23 15.28 -25.10 15.60
C GLU A 23 14.48 -25.53 14.34
N VAL A 24 13.27 -25.05 14.19
CA VAL A 24 12.66 -24.97 12.88
C VAL A 24 13.68 -24.16 12.11
N LEU A 25 14.37 -24.80 11.18
CA LEU A 25 15.26 -24.12 10.25
C LEU A 25 14.46 -22.95 9.73
N LYS A 26 14.86 -21.74 10.13
CA LYS A 26 14.21 -20.51 9.72
C LYS A 26 14.34 -20.53 8.20
N GLU A 27 13.23 -20.67 7.51
CA GLU A 27 13.22 -20.56 6.05
C GLU A 27 13.62 -19.13 5.71
N VAL A 28 14.88 -18.96 5.33
CA VAL A 28 15.43 -17.69 4.88
C VAL A 28 14.98 -17.51 3.43
N VAL A 29 14.25 -16.45 3.15
CA VAL A 29 13.82 -16.10 1.79
C VAL A 29 15.05 -15.95 0.91
N GLN A 30 15.14 -16.78 -0.13
CA GLN A 30 16.22 -16.71 -1.10
C GLN A 30 15.88 -15.68 -2.20
N PRO A 31 16.87 -14.97 -2.76
CA PRO A 31 16.61 -13.97 -3.80
C PRO A 31 15.86 -14.52 -5.01
N ASP A 32 16.12 -15.75 -5.42
CA ASP A 32 15.49 -16.42 -6.56
C ASP A 32 14.03 -16.85 -6.29
N GLU A 33 13.61 -16.89 -5.03
CA GLU A 33 12.22 -17.14 -4.62
C GLU A 33 11.36 -15.86 -4.62
N VAL A 34 11.98 -14.68 -4.71
CA VAL A 34 11.27 -13.40 -4.68
C VAL A 34 10.55 -13.15 -6.00
N ASP A 35 9.21 -13.07 -5.95
CA ASP A 35 8.39 -12.72 -7.11
C ASP A 35 8.55 -11.24 -7.49
N VAL A 36 9.07 -11.00 -8.67
CA VAL A 36 9.25 -9.67 -9.27
C VAL A 36 8.26 -9.37 -10.39
N SER A 37 7.22 -10.18 -10.57
CA SER A 37 6.19 -9.96 -11.60
C SER A 37 5.52 -8.58 -11.48
N SER A 38 5.40 -8.08 -10.25
CA SER A 38 4.79 -6.78 -9.95
C SER A 38 5.57 -5.55 -10.45
N ILE A 39 6.81 -5.74 -10.92
CA ILE A 39 7.62 -4.65 -11.47
C ILE A 39 7.83 -4.75 -12.98
N GLN A 40 7.18 -5.71 -13.63
CA GLN A 40 7.24 -5.85 -15.09
C GLN A 40 6.48 -4.73 -15.80
N MET A 41 6.94 -4.40 -17.00
CA MET A 41 6.28 -3.43 -17.88
C MET A 41 5.46 -4.17 -18.94
N HIS A 42 4.23 -3.73 -19.10
CA HIS A 42 3.35 -4.25 -20.15
C HIS A 42 3.46 -3.43 -21.43
N ASP A 43 3.06 -4.04 -22.56
CA ASP A 43 3.03 -3.36 -23.85
C ASP A 43 1.89 -2.38 -24.00
N THR A 44 0.79 -2.60 -23.27
CA THR A 44 -0.42 -1.78 -23.27
C THR A 44 -0.78 -1.39 -21.85
N LEU A 45 -1.58 -0.35 -21.71
CA LEU A 45 -2.29 -0.07 -20.44
C LEU A 45 -3.25 -1.22 -20.15
N ASN A 46 -3.66 -1.38 -18.86
CA ASN A 46 -4.52 -2.48 -18.45
C ASN A 46 -5.80 -2.52 -19.30
N PRO A 47 -6.03 -3.58 -20.10
CA PRO A 47 -7.16 -3.65 -21.03
C PRO A 47 -8.52 -3.80 -20.35
N LEU A 48 -8.58 -4.05 -19.05
CA LEU A 48 -9.82 -4.03 -18.27
C LEU A 48 -10.30 -2.59 -18.03
N ILE A 49 -9.37 -1.64 -17.94
CA ILE A 49 -9.61 -0.23 -17.59
C ILE A 49 -9.58 0.66 -18.82
N TRP A 50 -8.65 0.43 -19.75
CA TRP A 50 -8.37 1.27 -20.91
C TRP A 50 -8.79 0.58 -22.22
N ASP A 51 -9.16 1.38 -23.21
CA ASP A 51 -9.38 0.91 -24.58
C ASP A 51 -8.06 0.90 -25.41
N GLU A 52 -8.14 0.48 -26.66
CA GLU A 52 -6.99 0.40 -27.57
C GLU A 52 -6.38 1.79 -27.90
N ASN A 53 -7.14 2.86 -27.70
CA ASN A 53 -6.71 4.25 -27.90
C ASN A 53 -6.24 4.91 -26.61
N GLU A 54 -6.11 4.11 -25.53
CA GLU A 54 -5.71 4.56 -24.18
C GLU A 54 -6.70 5.57 -23.58
N ASN A 55 -8.00 5.50 -23.96
CA ASN A 55 -9.07 6.18 -23.26
C ASN A 55 -9.62 5.27 -22.17
N ILE A 56 -10.04 5.87 -21.05
CA ILE A 56 -10.70 5.09 -20.00
C ILE A 56 -12.05 4.59 -20.50
N LYS A 57 -12.39 3.34 -20.21
CA LYS A 57 -13.68 2.76 -20.58
C LYS A 57 -14.82 3.52 -19.89
N PRO A 58 -15.91 3.84 -20.59
CA PRO A 58 -16.99 4.66 -20.05
C PRO A 58 -17.67 4.09 -18.80
N ASP A 59 -17.82 2.76 -18.71
CA ASP A 59 -18.36 2.06 -17.54
C ASP A 59 -17.43 2.18 -16.34
N VAL A 60 -16.12 2.03 -16.55
CA VAL A 60 -15.10 2.20 -15.51
C VAL A 60 -15.08 3.64 -15.01
N ARG A 61 -15.01 4.63 -15.91
CA ARG A 61 -15.02 6.04 -15.54
C ARG A 61 -16.25 6.39 -14.71
N LYS A 62 -17.42 5.94 -15.14
CA LYS A 62 -18.71 6.22 -14.46
C LYS A 62 -18.70 5.70 -13.02
N ILE A 63 -18.22 4.46 -12.81
CA ILE A 63 -18.22 3.86 -11.48
C ILE A 63 -17.16 4.51 -10.58
N LEU A 64 -15.98 4.87 -11.10
CA LEU A 64 -14.95 5.56 -10.33
C LEU A 64 -15.40 6.97 -9.88
N LEU A 65 -16.09 7.72 -10.75
CA LEU A 65 -16.71 9.01 -10.38
C LEU A 65 -17.81 8.85 -9.34
N LEU A 66 -18.60 7.75 -9.40
CA LEU A 66 -19.60 7.45 -8.37
C LEU A 66 -18.94 7.15 -7.03
N ASN A 67 -17.86 6.37 -7.01
CA ASN A 67 -17.09 6.08 -5.81
C ASN A 67 -16.51 7.35 -5.19
N ALA A 68 -15.89 8.21 -6.00
CA ALA A 68 -15.37 9.50 -5.54
C ALA A 68 -16.48 10.37 -4.92
N LYS A 69 -17.65 10.46 -5.58
CA LYS A 69 -18.81 11.19 -5.04
C LYS A 69 -19.23 10.63 -3.68
N LYS A 70 -19.31 9.30 -3.53
CA LYS A 70 -19.69 8.66 -2.27
C LYS A 70 -18.66 8.85 -1.16
N PHE A 71 -17.39 8.87 -1.51
CA PHE A 71 -16.33 9.19 -0.55
C PHE A 71 -16.36 10.66 -0.09
N ILE A 72 -16.66 11.59 -1.01
CA ILE A 72 -16.87 13.02 -0.68
C ILE A 72 -18.05 13.18 0.28
N GLU A 73 -19.20 12.54 -0.01
CA GLU A 73 -20.38 12.52 0.88
C GLU A 73 -20.03 11.93 2.26
N TYR A 74 -19.33 10.80 2.31
CA TYR A 74 -18.88 10.16 3.55
C TYR A 74 -17.95 11.05 4.39
N SER A 75 -17.18 11.89 3.73
CA SER A 75 -16.19 12.77 4.36
C SER A 75 -16.78 14.10 4.83
N ASP A 76 -18.07 14.37 4.54
CA ASP A 76 -18.76 15.65 4.79
C ASP A 76 -18.12 16.83 4.04
N MET A 77 -17.65 16.58 2.79
CA MET A 77 -16.88 17.55 1.99
C MET A 77 -17.62 18.08 0.76
N GLU A 78 -18.94 17.85 0.64
CA GLU A 78 -19.74 18.21 -0.55
C GLU A 78 -19.75 19.70 -0.87
N ASN A 79 -19.50 20.53 0.13
CA ASN A 79 -19.52 22.00 0.00
C ASN A 79 -18.18 22.59 -0.45
N LEU A 80 -17.14 21.75 -0.65
CA LEU A 80 -15.83 22.21 -1.10
C LEU A 80 -15.75 22.29 -2.64
N ASN A 81 -14.86 23.14 -3.12
CA ASN A 81 -14.51 23.18 -4.53
C ASN A 81 -13.43 22.16 -4.84
N PHE A 82 -13.70 21.23 -5.73
CA PHE A 82 -12.76 20.23 -6.18
C PHE A 82 -12.07 20.69 -7.47
N ASN A 83 -10.75 20.63 -7.48
CA ASN A 83 -9.98 21.06 -8.66
C ASN A 83 -9.94 19.98 -9.73
N ASP A 84 -9.82 18.71 -9.32
CA ASP A 84 -9.88 17.55 -10.20
C ASP A 84 -10.10 16.24 -9.40
N ILE A 85 -10.43 15.17 -10.12
CA ILE A 85 -10.40 13.79 -9.62
C ILE A 85 -9.52 13.01 -10.57
N LEU A 86 -8.39 12.51 -10.08
CA LEU A 86 -7.36 11.85 -10.87
C LEU A 86 -7.31 10.36 -10.60
N LEU A 87 -7.20 9.57 -11.66
CA LEU A 87 -6.69 8.21 -11.58
C LEU A 87 -5.17 8.29 -11.83
N ILE A 88 -4.39 7.81 -10.87
CA ILE A 88 -2.93 7.77 -10.93
C ILE A 88 -2.40 6.37 -10.60
N GLY A 89 -1.13 6.26 -10.29
CA GLY A 89 -0.51 4.99 -9.87
C GLY A 89 -0.24 4.03 -11.02
N SER A 90 -0.05 2.76 -10.67
CA SER A 90 0.32 1.73 -11.65
C SER A 90 -0.78 1.45 -12.67
N MET A 91 -2.05 1.59 -12.28
CA MET A 91 -3.19 1.40 -13.19
C MET A 91 -3.36 2.52 -14.22
N ALA A 92 -2.74 3.69 -14.00
CA ALA A 92 -2.59 4.76 -14.98
C ALA A 92 -1.23 4.70 -15.70
N ASN A 93 -0.59 3.52 -15.73
CA ASN A 93 0.73 3.32 -16.28
C ASN A 93 0.89 1.89 -16.86
N TYR A 94 2.04 1.62 -17.46
CA TYR A 94 2.37 0.31 -18.06
C TYR A 94 2.95 -0.70 -17.04
N ASN A 95 3.15 -0.32 -15.78
CA ASN A 95 3.72 -1.17 -14.71
C ASN A 95 2.66 -1.69 -13.73
N TYR A 96 1.43 -1.88 -14.21
CA TYR A 96 0.37 -2.52 -13.43
C TYR A 96 0.63 -4.01 -13.22
N SER A 97 -0.02 -4.58 -12.23
CA SER A 97 -0.06 -6.02 -11.95
C SER A 97 -1.50 -6.43 -11.62
N GLU A 98 -1.75 -7.72 -11.46
CA GLU A 98 -3.05 -8.23 -11.03
C GLU A 98 -3.47 -7.69 -9.65
N ASN A 99 -2.49 -7.41 -8.78
CA ASN A 99 -2.70 -6.87 -7.43
C ASN A 99 -2.59 -5.33 -7.37
N SER A 100 -2.62 -4.64 -8.52
CA SER A 100 -2.58 -3.18 -8.53
C SER A 100 -3.93 -2.58 -8.19
N ASP A 101 -3.92 -1.59 -7.30
CA ASP A 101 -5.08 -0.83 -6.90
C ASP A 101 -5.40 0.29 -7.91
N LEU A 102 -6.66 0.74 -7.93
CA LEU A 102 -7.11 1.94 -8.63
C LEU A 102 -7.00 3.14 -7.69
N ASP A 103 -5.88 3.86 -7.77
CA ASP A 103 -5.59 5.02 -6.93
C ASP A 103 -6.35 6.25 -7.41
N ILE A 104 -7.40 6.67 -6.69
CA ILE A 104 -8.24 7.82 -7.01
C ILE A 104 -7.92 8.98 -6.09
N HIS A 105 -7.37 10.04 -6.64
CA HIS A 105 -6.98 11.24 -5.92
C HIS A 105 -7.95 12.38 -6.17
N ILE A 106 -8.61 12.84 -5.12
CA ILE A 106 -9.50 14.00 -5.12
C ILE A 106 -8.66 15.22 -4.76
N ILE A 107 -8.50 16.11 -5.71
CA ILE A 107 -7.63 17.28 -5.60
C ILE A 107 -8.43 18.46 -5.07
N ILE A 108 -8.06 18.93 -3.90
CA ILE A 108 -8.66 20.08 -3.24
C ILE A 108 -7.58 21.01 -2.70
N ASP A 109 -7.97 22.22 -2.40
CA ASP A 109 -7.18 23.16 -1.63
C ASP A 109 -7.50 22.96 -0.13
N PHE A 110 -6.51 22.56 0.65
CA PHE A 110 -6.67 22.29 2.08
C PHE A 110 -7.01 23.55 2.88
N GLU A 111 -6.65 24.75 2.39
CA GLU A 111 -7.01 26.01 3.01
C GLU A 111 -8.54 26.25 3.08
N GLN A 112 -9.32 25.60 2.18
CA GLN A 112 -10.79 25.62 2.25
C GLN A 112 -11.34 25.00 3.53
N ILE A 113 -10.56 24.11 4.17
CA ILE A 113 -10.94 23.40 5.40
C ILE A 113 -10.36 24.14 6.62
N SER A 114 -9.06 24.39 6.60
CA SER A 114 -8.35 25.10 7.67
C SER A 114 -6.97 25.57 7.20
N ASN A 115 -6.49 26.68 7.79
CA ASN A 115 -5.12 27.17 7.59
C ASN A 115 -4.05 26.25 8.22
N ASN A 116 -4.45 25.26 9.02
CA ASN A 116 -3.54 24.26 9.56
C ASN A 116 -3.52 23.04 8.63
N GLU A 117 -2.69 23.09 7.59
CA GLU A 117 -2.59 22.03 6.58
C GLU A 117 -2.19 20.66 7.16
N GLU A 118 -1.35 20.61 8.20
CA GLU A 118 -0.95 19.37 8.86
C GLU A 118 -2.17 18.69 9.49
N PHE A 119 -2.96 19.45 10.25
CA PHE A 119 -4.21 18.95 10.83
C PHE A 119 -5.19 18.46 9.77
N VAL A 120 -5.36 19.23 8.68
CA VAL A 120 -6.23 18.84 7.55
C VAL A 120 -5.73 17.56 6.93
N GLY A 121 -4.42 17.45 6.66
CA GLY A 121 -3.81 16.25 6.10
C GLY A 121 -4.05 15.01 6.96
N ASP A 122 -3.86 15.10 8.27
CA ASP A 122 -4.09 14.00 9.21
C ASP A 122 -5.58 13.63 9.29
N TYR A 123 -6.48 14.60 9.33
CA TYR A 123 -7.92 14.37 9.32
C TYR A 123 -8.37 13.63 8.05
N LEU A 124 -7.96 14.10 6.88
CA LEU A 124 -8.32 13.50 5.60
C LEU A 124 -7.70 12.10 5.42
N LYS A 125 -6.49 11.89 5.94
CA LYS A 125 -5.86 10.57 5.98
C LYS A 125 -6.65 9.60 6.87
N LEU A 126 -7.16 10.05 8.01
CA LEU A 126 -8.04 9.22 8.85
C LEU A 126 -9.35 8.87 8.12
N LYS A 127 -10.00 9.83 7.47
CA LYS A 127 -11.21 9.60 6.66
C LYS A 127 -10.95 8.57 5.54
N LYS A 128 -9.82 8.70 4.83
CA LYS A 128 -9.37 7.74 3.82
C LYS A 128 -9.21 6.34 4.41
N THR A 129 -8.48 6.21 5.51
CA THR A 129 -8.22 4.91 6.16
C THR A 129 -9.52 4.23 6.54
N LEU A 130 -10.42 4.95 7.21
CA LEU A 130 -11.72 4.40 7.62
C LEU A 130 -12.60 3.99 6.43
N TRP A 131 -12.55 4.72 5.32
CA TRP A 131 -13.29 4.37 4.10
C TRP A 131 -12.72 3.11 3.45
N ASN A 132 -11.43 3.10 3.16
CA ASN A 132 -10.79 1.99 2.44
C ASN A 132 -10.83 0.68 3.24
N GLU A 133 -10.68 0.74 4.58
CA GLU A 133 -10.77 -0.46 5.44
C GLU A 133 -12.20 -1.01 5.59
N ARG A 134 -13.22 -0.13 5.63
CA ARG A 134 -14.60 -0.55 5.86
C ARG A 134 -15.36 -0.95 4.61
N LEU A 135 -14.95 -0.44 3.45
CA LEU A 135 -15.62 -0.62 2.19
C LEU A 135 -14.64 -1.17 1.13
N PRO A 136 -14.45 -2.49 1.07
CA PRO A 136 -13.62 -3.12 0.06
C PRO A 136 -14.32 -3.04 -1.32
N ILE A 137 -14.16 -1.89 -1.99
CA ILE A 137 -14.78 -1.62 -3.29
C ILE A 137 -13.84 -2.10 -4.38
N GLN A 138 -14.35 -2.92 -5.29
CA GLN A 138 -13.59 -3.42 -6.44
C GLN A 138 -14.21 -2.98 -7.76
N VAL A 139 -13.36 -2.63 -8.72
CA VAL A 139 -13.73 -2.34 -10.11
C VAL A 139 -12.88 -3.20 -11.04
N LYS A 140 -13.53 -4.08 -11.80
CA LYS A 140 -12.86 -5.05 -12.69
C LYS A 140 -11.85 -5.97 -11.97
N GLY A 141 -12.08 -6.28 -10.70
CA GLY A 141 -11.23 -7.13 -9.88
C GLY A 141 -10.09 -6.40 -9.15
N HIS A 142 -9.96 -5.08 -9.34
CA HIS A 142 -8.97 -4.25 -8.68
C HIS A 142 -9.61 -3.44 -7.55
N ASP A 143 -8.96 -3.37 -6.40
CA ASP A 143 -9.41 -2.56 -5.28
C ASP A 143 -9.35 -1.07 -5.63
N VAL A 144 -10.30 -0.30 -5.11
CA VAL A 144 -10.36 1.15 -5.33
C VAL A 144 -9.95 1.86 -4.06
N GLU A 145 -8.83 2.55 -4.09
CA GLU A 145 -8.35 3.37 -3.00
C GLU A 145 -8.61 4.86 -3.24
N MET A 146 -9.25 5.50 -2.25
CA MET A 146 -9.58 6.93 -2.29
C MET A 146 -8.58 7.75 -1.49
N TYR A 147 -8.17 8.89 -2.05
CA TYR A 147 -7.25 9.84 -1.42
C TYR A 147 -7.75 11.27 -1.59
N TYR A 148 -7.52 12.10 -0.57
CA TYR A 148 -7.50 13.56 -0.75
C TYR A 148 -6.06 14.02 -0.90
N GLU A 149 -5.84 14.98 -1.77
CA GLU A 149 -4.50 15.53 -2.02
C GLU A 149 -4.58 17.04 -2.19
N ASN A 150 -3.65 17.77 -1.53
CA ASN A 150 -3.53 19.21 -1.70
C ASN A 150 -3.05 19.55 -3.12
N ASN A 151 -3.50 20.68 -3.66
CA ASN A 151 -3.15 21.18 -4.99
C ASN A 151 -1.65 21.22 -5.25
N GLU A 152 -0.86 21.56 -4.22
CA GLU A 152 0.57 21.82 -4.33
C GLU A 152 1.45 20.58 -4.24
N VAL A 153 0.87 19.40 -3.96
CA VAL A 153 1.67 18.19 -3.76
C VAL A 153 2.32 17.71 -5.06
N THR A 154 3.61 17.46 -4.99
CA THR A 154 4.37 16.85 -6.09
C THR A 154 3.98 15.39 -6.25
N ARG A 155 3.48 15.02 -7.43
CA ARG A 155 3.09 13.65 -7.77
C ARG A 155 4.23 12.95 -8.47
N TYR A 156 4.65 11.82 -7.94
CA TYR A 156 5.71 10.98 -8.52
C TYR A 156 5.21 10.05 -9.63
N SER A 157 3.88 9.88 -9.78
CA SER A 157 3.33 9.02 -10.84
C SER A 157 3.61 9.58 -12.23
N SER A 158 4.06 8.73 -13.14
CA SER A 158 4.28 9.11 -14.55
C SER A 158 2.99 9.27 -15.33
N GLY A 159 1.92 8.56 -14.96
CA GLY A 159 0.58 8.68 -15.51
C GLY A 159 -0.37 9.39 -14.57
N ALA A 160 -1.19 10.33 -15.12
CA ALA A 160 -2.27 10.98 -14.39
C ALA A 160 -3.42 11.28 -15.37
N PHE A 161 -4.58 10.68 -15.13
CA PHE A 161 -5.78 10.86 -15.95
C PHE A 161 -6.87 11.57 -15.17
N SER A 162 -7.41 12.67 -15.71
CA SER A 162 -8.55 13.39 -15.12
C SER A 162 -9.85 12.64 -15.41
N LEU A 163 -10.49 12.16 -14.37
CA LEU A 163 -11.82 11.57 -14.48
C LEU A 163 -12.90 12.61 -14.77
N ILE A 164 -12.73 13.86 -14.29
CA ILE A 164 -13.67 14.96 -14.55
C ILE A 164 -13.57 15.38 -16.03
N LYS A 165 -12.37 15.74 -16.48
CA LYS A 165 -12.11 16.25 -17.83
C LYS A 165 -12.12 15.15 -18.90
N ASN A 166 -12.07 13.87 -18.48
CA ASN A 166 -11.97 12.70 -19.36
C ASN A 166 -10.75 12.77 -20.31
N MET A 167 -9.59 13.13 -19.76
CA MET A 167 -8.37 13.28 -20.55
C MET A 167 -7.12 13.06 -19.70
N TRP A 168 -6.03 12.71 -20.37
CA TRP A 168 -4.73 12.65 -19.73
C TRP A 168 -4.24 14.05 -19.35
N ILE A 169 -3.91 14.25 -18.07
CA ILE A 169 -3.16 15.42 -17.58
C ILE A 169 -1.67 15.19 -17.82
N ARG A 170 -1.24 13.95 -17.58
CA ARG A 170 0.10 13.46 -17.89
C ARG A 170 -0.03 12.05 -18.46
N LYS A 171 0.27 11.89 -19.73
CA LYS A 171 0.23 10.56 -20.37
C LYS A 171 1.47 9.78 -19.96
N PRO A 172 1.33 8.50 -19.53
CA PRO A 172 2.47 7.69 -19.18
C PRO A 172 3.33 7.43 -20.41
N THR A 173 4.64 7.33 -20.19
CA THR A 173 5.60 6.94 -21.23
C THR A 173 6.16 5.58 -20.89
N LYS A 174 6.24 4.68 -21.88
CA LYS A 174 6.95 3.42 -21.70
C LYS A 174 8.43 3.74 -21.40
N LYS A 175 8.87 3.39 -20.21
CA LYS A 175 10.28 3.42 -19.87
C LYS A 175 10.82 1.99 -19.94
N ILE A 176 11.95 1.82 -20.60
CA ILE A 176 12.72 0.59 -20.43
C ILE A 176 13.26 0.65 -19.01
N ILE A 177 12.79 -0.26 -18.16
CA ILE A 177 13.34 -0.39 -16.81
C ILE A 177 14.70 -1.07 -16.96
N ASN A 178 15.76 -0.30 -16.89
CA ASN A 178 17.13 -0.78 -16.86
C ASN A 178 17.57 -1.09 -15.42
N VAL A 179 16.70 -1.73 -14.66
CA VAL A 179 17.02 -2.17 -13.29
C VAL A 179 17.28 -3.67 -13.36
N ASP A 180 18.41 -4.07 -12.82
CA ASP A 180 18.74 -5.47 -12.66
C ASP A 180 17.74 -6.12 -11.69
N SER A 181 16.91 -7.03 -12.21
CA SER A 181 15.93 -7.74 -11.41
C SER A 181 16.57 -8.56 -10.28
N SER A 182 17.79 -9.06 -10.50
CA SER A 182 18.54 -9.80 -9.47
C SER A 182 18.98 -8.90 -8.33
N ASP A 183 19.32 -7.63 -8.58
CA ASP A 183 19.62 -6.65 -7.52
C ASP A 183 18.35 -6.30 -6.71
N VAL A 184 17.19 -6.20 -7.36
CA VAL A 184 15.90 -5.98 -6.69
C VAL A 184 15.53 -7.19 -5.84
N GLN A 185 15.68 -8.40 -6.38
CA GLN A 185 15.40 -9.65 -5.66
C GLN A 185 16.28 -9.79 -4.41
N LEU A 186 17.58 -9.55 -4.54
CA LEU A 186 18.52 -9.62 -3.43
C LEU A 186 18.14 -8.65 -2.30
N LYS A 187 17.91 -7.38 -2.64
CA LYS A 187 17.54 -6.36 -1.66
C LYS A 187 16.16 -6.58 -1.04
N ALA A 188 15.21 -7.12 -1.80
CA ALA A 188 13.90 -7.46 -1.30
C ALA A 188 14.00 -8.63 -0.31
N ALA A 189 14.73 -9.70 -0.65
CA ALA A 189 14.98 -10.83 0.24
C ALA A 189 15.63 -10.38 1.55
N ASP A 190 16.63 -9.49 1.50
CA ASP A 190 17.28 -8.93 2.69
C ASP A 190 16.28 -8.22 3.63
N LEU A 191 15.35 -7.43 3.06
CA LEU A 191 14.35 -6.74 3.86
C LEU A 191 13.27 -7.68 4.40
N MET A 192 12.83 -8.67 3.61
CA MET A 192 11.90 -9.70 4.04
C MET A 192 12.48 -10.50 5.21
N ASN A 193 13.73 -10.96 5.08
CA ASN A 193 14.43 -11.68 6.14
C ASN A 193 14.61 -10.83 7.42
N ALA A 194 14.86 -9.52 7.28
CA ALA A 194 14.94 -8.63 8.43
C ALA A 194 13.58 -8.48 9.17
N ILE A 195 12.46 -8.55 8.44
CA ILE A 195 11.12 -8.54 9.04
C ILE A 195 10.84 -9.88 9.73
N ASP A 196 11.22 -11.01 9.12
CA ASP A 196 11.11 -12.34 9.72
C ASP A 196 11.98 -12.48 10.97
N ASP A 197 13.17 -11.83 10.97
CA ASP A 197 14.03 -11.75 12.16
C ASP A 197 13.34 -10.97 13.28
N LEU A 198 12.66 -9.89 12.96
CA LEU A 198 11.91 -9.11 13.94
C LEU A 198 10.77 -9.93 14.55
N GLU A 199 10.01 -10.69 13.75
CA GLU A 199 8.96 -11.61 14.22
C GLU A 199 9.51 -12.64 15.20
N SER A 200 10.65 -13.23 14.89
CA SER A 200 11.30 -14.23 15.74
C SER A 200 11.77 -13.66 17.09
N ASN A 201 11.81 -12.34 17.23
CA ASN A 201 12.24 -11.62 18.42
C ASN A 201 11.13 -10.73 19.01
N LEU A 202 9.87 -11.11 18.82
CA LEU A 202 8.71 -10.32 19.28
C LEU A 202 8.75 -10.08 20.80
N ASP A 203 9.16 -11.05 21.58
CA ASP A 203 9.26 -10.97 23.06
C ASP A 203 10.54 -10.27 23.55
N SER A 204 11.34 -9.70 22.66
CA SER A 204 12.61 -9.08 23.02
C SER A 204 12.41 -7.67 23.58
N SER A 205 13.11 -7.34 24.67
CA SER A 205 13.08 -6.00 25.28
C SER A 205 13.56 -4.87 24.33
N ASP A 206 14.23 -5.20 23.24
CA ASP A 206 14.68 -4.24 22.22
C ASP A 206 13.81 -4.24 20.95
N PHE A 207 12.66 -4.94 20.97
CA PHE A 207 11.74 -5.03 19.81
C PHE A 207 11.35 -3.67 19.28
N THR A 208 10.83 -2.77 20.12
CA THR A 208 10.38 -1.42 19.70
C THR A 208 11.50 -0.65 19.00
N LYS A 209 12.74 -0.75 19.50
CA LYS A 209 13.89 -0.10 18.87
C LYS A 209 14.16 -0.68 17.48
N LYS A 210 14.27 -2.00 17.37
CA LYS A 210 14.52 -2.70 16.10
C LYS A 210 13.41 -2.44 15.07
N TYR A 211 12.14 -2.48 15.50
CA TYR A 211 11.00 -2.16 14.66
C TYR A 211 11.12 -0.75 14.08
N ASN A 212 11.36 0.26 14.94
CA ASN A 212 11.48 1.64 14.48
C ASN A 212 12.65 1.84 13.51
N GLU A 213 13.81 1.23 13.80
CA GLU A 213 14.98 1.30 12.92
C GLU A 213 14.68 0.68 11.54
N LEU A 214 14.03 -0.49 11.50
CA LEU A 214 13.69 -1.17 10.26
C LEU A 214 12.62 -0.40 9.46
N ARG A 215 11.54 0.04 10.12
CA ARG A 215 10.49 0.86 9.51
C ARG A 215 11.06 2.15 8.90
N ASP A 216 11.89 2.86 9.66
CA ASP A 216 12.48 4.12 9.19
C ASP A 216 13.50 3.88 8.08
N LYS A 217 14.25 2.77 8.10
CA LYS A 217 15.12 2.34 7.01
C LYS A 217 14.31 2.13 5.72
N ILE A 218 13.23 1.36 5.78
CA ILE A 218 12.36 1.08 4.61
C ILE A 218 11.76 2.38 4.08
N LYS A 219 11.24 3.24 4.97
CA LYS A 219 10.65 4.54 4.60
C LYS A 219 11.66 5.45 3.89
N LYS A 220 12.85 5.64 4.48
CA LYS A 220 13.91 6.47 3.91
C LYS A 220 14.43 5.91 2.59
N TYR A 221 14.55 4.58 2.51
CA TYR A 221 14.97 3.89 1.30
C TYR A 221 14.01 4.21 0.14
N ARG A 222 12.70 3.99 0.33
CA ARG A 222 11.68 4.33 -0.67
C ARG A 222 11.70 5.81 -1.04
N GLN A 223 11.71 6.70 -0.05
CA GLN A 223 11.67 8.15 -0.29
C GLN A 223 12.86 8.61 -1.11
N SER A 224 14.08 8.20 -0.75
CA SER A 224 15.29 8.51 -1.51
C SER A 224 15.22 8.01 -2.94
N GLY A 225 14.65 6.84 -3.18
CA GLY A 225 14.45 6.30 -4.52
C GLY A 225 13.49 7.16 -5.35
N LEU A 226 12.34 7.52 -4.77
CA LEU A 226 11.34 8.35 -5.44
C LEU A 226 11.88 9.74 -5.80
N GLU A 227 12.68 10.35 -4.93
CA GLU A 227 13.27 11.67 -5.16
C GLU A 227 14.35 11.64 -6.25
N LYS A 228 15.18 10.60 -6.31
CA LYS A 228 16.32 10.51 -7.23
C LYS A 228 15.98 9.90 -8.59
N GLY A 229 15.17 8.87 -8.60
CA GLY A 229 14.87 8.06 -9.80
C GLY A 229 13.37 7.94 -10.13
N GLY A 230 12.49 8.48 -9.28
CA GLY A 230 11.05 8.37 -9.44
C GLY A 230 10.53 6.96 -9.17
N GLU A 231 9.35 6.67 -9.71
CA GLU A 231 8.65 5.40 -9.47
C GLU A 231 9.38 4.14 -9.97
N PHE A 232 10.34 4.30 -10.89
CA PHE A 232 11.15 3.22 -11.46
C PHE A 232 12.54 3.10 -10.85
N SER A 233 12.83 3.80 -9.76
CA SER A 233 14.08 3.60 -9.03
C SER A 233 14.17 2.20 -8.44
N SER A 234 15.37 1.62 -8.34
CA SER A 234 15.59 0.30 -7.73
C SER A 234 14.98 0.23 -6.33
N GLU A 235 15.14 1.30 -5.55
CA GLU A 235 14.64 1.41 -4.19
C GLU A 235 13.10 1.36 -4.12
N ASN A 236 12.42 2.06 -5.02
CA ASN A 236 10.96 2.02 -5.06
C ASN A 236 10.44 0.69 -5.60
N LEU A 237 11.16 0.06 -6.53
CA LEU A 237 10.82 -1.27 -7.04
C LEU A 237 10.96 -2.33 -5.95
N VAL A 238 12.04 -2.30 -5.15
CA VAL A 238 12.20 -3.17 -3.97
C VAL A 238 11.04 -2.98 -3.01
N PHE A 239 10.68 -1.73 -2.69
CA PHE A 239 9.52 -1.45 -1.83
C PHE A 239 8.22 -2.03 -2.41
N LYS A 240 7.99 -1.89 -3.73
CA LYS A 240 6.81 -2.45 -4.40
C LYS A 240 6.77 -3.98 -4.27
N VAL A 241 7.90 -4.65 -4.45
CA VAL A 241 8.03 -6.11 -4.32
C VAL A 241 7.69 -6.57 -2.90
N ILE A 242 8.32 -6.01 -1.87
CA ILE A 242 8.07 -6.42 -0.48
C ILE A 242 6.64 -6.10 -0.02
N ARG A 243 6.04 -5.00 -0.51
CA ARG A 243 4.64 -4.66 -0.27
C ARG A 243 3.71 -5.71 -0.90
N ASN A 244 3.91 -6.05 -2.17
CA ASN A 244 3.07 -7.03 -2.85
C ASN A 244 3.20 -8.44 -2.28
N ALA A 245 4.33 -8.74 -1.64
CA ALA A 245 4.53 -9.98 -0.90
C ALA A 245 3.93 -9.95 0.54
N GLY A 246 3.26 -8.85 0.94
CA GLY A 246 2.61 -8.72 2.25
C GLY A 246 3.54 -8.37 3.42
N TYR A 247 4.83 -8.12 3.17
CA TYR A 247 5.80 -7.89 4.25
C TYR A 247 5.67 -6.51 4.90
N ILE A 248 5.10 -5.53 4.22
CA ILE A 248 4.81 -4.22 4.84
C ILE A 248 3.68 -4.34 5.85
N GLU A 249 2.59 -5.03 5.50
CA GLU A 249 1.48 -5.35 6.40
C GLU A 249 1.96 -6.17 7.59
N LYS A 250 2.76 -7.22 7.32
CA LYS A 250 3.39 -8.05 8.37
C LYS A 250 4.19 -7.21 9.36
N LEU A 251 5.00 -6.26 8.89
CA LEU A 251 5.79 -5.37 9.76
C LEU A 251 4.90 -4.56 10.70
N TYR A 252 3.76 -4.01 10.22
CA TYR A 252 2.83 -3.27 11.07
C TYR A 252 2.06 -4.17 12.04
N GLU A 253 1.67 -5.37 11.59
CA GLU A 253 1.00 -6.36 12.44
C GLU A 253 1.86 -6.80 13.62
N LEU A 254 3.17 -7.02 13.41
CA LEU A 254 4.11 -7.34 14.48
C LEU A 254 4.15 -6.27 15.57
N ASN A 255 4.16 -5.00 15.17
CA ASN A 255 4.10 -3.90 16.14
C ASN A 255 2.77 -3.85 16.89
N ASN A 256 1.65 -4.10 16.21
CA ASN A 256 0.35 -4.16 16.85
C ASN A 256 0.26 -5.32 17.85
N GLN A 257 0.80 -6.48 17.49
CA GLN A 257 0.88 -7.65 18.40
C GLN A 257 1.71 -7.33 19.63
N TYR A 258 2.91 -6.77 19.46
CA TYR A 258 3.78 -6.37 20.55
C TYR A 258 3.08 -5.38 21.49
N LEU A 259 2.50 -4.30 20.95
CA LEU A 259 1.77 -3.29 21.74
C LEU A 259 0.54 -3.88 22.46
N THR A 260 -0.16 -4.82 21.83
CA THR A 260 -1.30 -5.50 22.45
C THR A 260 -0.85 -6.34 23.65
N GLN A 261 0.28 -7.06 23.54
CA GLN A 261 0.84 -7.80 24.64
C GLN A 261 1.31 -6.88 25.78
N GLU A 262 2.01 -5.80 25.44
CA GLU A 262 2.57 -4.87 26.44
C GLU A 262 1.50 -4.06 27.19
N LEU A 263 0.39 -3.72 26.51
CA LEU A 263 -0.65 -2.83 27.04
C LEU A 263 -1.88 -3.56 27.60
N SER A 264 -1.94 -4.89 27.52
CA SER A 264 -3.04 -5.69 28.05
C SER A 264 -2.71 -6.23 29.45
N LEU A 265 -3.72 -6.25 30.34
CA LEU A 265 -3.67 -6.88 31.66
C LEU A 265 -4.27 -8.29 31.65
N ASP A 266 -4.18 -8.99 30.53
CA ASP A 266 -4.63 -10.37 30.43
C ASP A 266 -3.55 -11.30 30.97
N GLU A 267 -3.87 -12.10 32.01
CA GLU A 267 -2.94 -13.06 32.60
C GLU A 267 -2.36 -14.07 31.57
N TYR A 268 -3.08 -14.28 30.46
CA TYR A 268 -2.59 -15.11 29.35
C TYR A 268 -1.64 -14.37 28.40
N LEU A 269 -1.71 -13.03 28.35
CA LEU A 269 -0.87 -12.18 27.50
C LEU A 269 0.34 -11.62 28.26
N ASN A 270 0.17 -11.35 29.56
CA ASN A 270 1.20 -10.79 30.45
C ASN A 270 1.28 -11.60 31.76
N PRO A 271 1.78 -12.83 31.77
CA PRO A 271 1.79 -13.68 32.94
C PRO A 271 2.72 -13.21 34.06
N GLU A 272 3.55 -12.18 33.84
CA GLU A 272 4.53 -11.65 34.80
C GLU A 272 4.12 -10.32 35.47
N LEU A 273 2.93 -9.77 35.18
CA LEU A 273 2.35 -8.61 35.84
C LEU A 273 1.39 -9.02 36.95
#